data_5c31ad2e8a4f46397258b36efc3f59a9
#
_entry.id   5c31ad2e8a4f46397258b36efc3f59a9
#
_cell.length_a   1.000
_cell.length_b   1.000
_cell.length_c   1.000
_cell.angle_alpha   90.00
_cell.angle_beta   90.00
_cell.angle_gamma   90.00
#
_symmetry.space_group_name_H-M   'P 1'
#
loop_
_entity.id
_entity.type
_entity.pdbx_description
1 polymer ?
#
loop_
_entity_poly.entity_id
_entity_poly.type
_entity_poly.pdbx_seq_one_letter_code
_entity_poly.pdbx_strand_id
1 'polypeptide(L)'
;KEKLHITYNQLENLVNHFIDYLLNNFKKNELFKSPIAIHSSANLCSTISMLACAKLGITHCVLFNDLSKEAIEIRCKLIKCKILITASDDKDFTSKIKQIKKKLRIKVLRFSDSKNSNVSVNTDNFYKKKNIIKKFKYIFFESNKNSFILFTSGSTGEPKGIVHSTGGYLVYSKYTCSEKFNISDKTIILTASDAGWINGHTYALYGPLSLGATTIILEKPMMLLNPNILKEILFNL
;
A
#
# COMPACT_ATOMS: atom_id res chain seq x y z
N LYS A 1 9.60 -4.19 -19.05
CA LYS A 1 8.43 -3.84 -18.22
C LYS A 1 8.10 -2.38 -18.43
N GLU A 2 6.81 -2.08 -18.66
CA GLU A 2 6.35 -0.71 -18.87
C GLU A 2 6.66 0.16 -17.66
N LYS A 3 7.27 1.33 -17.91
CA LYS A 3 7.36 2.40 -16.92
C LYS A 3 6.02 3.11 -16.89
N LEU A 4 5.45 3.27 -15.70
CA LEU A 4 4.21 3.99 -15.50
C LEU A 4 4.50 5.31 -14.81
N HIS A 5 4.27 6.42 -15.50
CA HIS A 5 4.35 7.76 -14.94
C HIS A 5 2.97 8.23 -14.49
N ILE A 6 2.87 8.64 -13.23
CA ILE A 6 1.62 9.08 -12.62
C ILE A 6 1.83 10.43 -11.94
N THR A 7 1.08 11.44 -12.36
CA THR A 7 1.06 12.75 -11.71
C THR A 7 0.29 12.70 -10.38
N TYR A 8 0.50 13.67 -9.50
CA TYR A 8 -0.25 13.81 -8.25
C TYR A 8 -1.77 13.84 -8.48
N ASN A 9 -2.24 14.56 -9.50
CA ASN A 9 -3.66 14.60 -9.85
C ASN A 9 -4.19 13.24 -10.29
N GLN A 10 -3.42 12.50 -11.09
CA GLN A 10 -3.79 11.14 -11.48
C GLN A 10 -3.82 10.20 -10.28
N LEU A 11 -2.82 10.30 -9.38
CA LEU A 11 -2.77 9.50 -8.15
C LEU A 11 -3.97 9.82 -7.25
N GLU A 12 -4.30 11.09 -7.06
CA GLU A 12 -5.49 11.49 -6.28
C GLU A 12 -6.77 10.91 -6.88
N ASN A 13 -6.93 10.95 -8.20
CA ASN A 13 -8.08 10.38 -8.88
C ASN A 13 -8.17 8.87 -8.68
N LEU A 14 -7.06 8.15 -8.78
CA LEU A 14 -6.99 6.70 -8.54
C LEU A 14 -7.35 6.37 -7.09
N VAL A 15 -6.82 7.13 -6.14
CA VAL A 15 -7.15 6.97 -4.70
C VAL A 15 -8.63 7.21 -4.45
N ASN A 16 -9.19 8.29 -5.00
CA ASN A 16 -10.63 8.61 -4.86
C ASN A 16 -11.51 7.52 -5.48
N HIS A 17 -11.12 7.00 -6.63
CA HIS A 17 -11.82 5.89 -7.28
C HIS A 17 -11.81 4.63 -6.43
N PHE A 18 -10.67 4.34 -5.81
CA PHE A 18 -10.57 3.18 -4.92
C PHE A 18 -11.37 3.37 -3.63
N ILE A 19 -11.40 4.58 -3.08
CA ILE A 19 -12.27 4.93 -1.95
C ILE A 19 -13.74 4.69 -2.30
N ASP A 20 -14.19 5.19 -3.47
CA ASP A 20 -15.57 4.97 -3.93
C ASP A 20 -15.88 3.47 -4.06
N TYR A 21 -14.96 2.70 -4.63
CA TYR A 21 -15.10 1.26 -4.71
C TYR A 21 -15.23 0.61 -3.33
N LEU A 22 -14.39 0.98 -2.36
CA LEU A 22 -14.44 0.44 -1.00
C LEU A 22 -15.79 0.75 -0.33
N LEU A 23 -16.26 2.00 -0.41
CA LEU A 23 -17.49 2.43 0.23
C LEU A 23 -18.75 1.81 -0.39
N ASN A 24 -18.72 1.47 -1.68
CA ASN A 24 -19.83 0.83 -2.38
C ASN A 24 -19.87 -0.70 -2.20
N ASN A 25 -18.74 -1.35 -1.92
CA ASN A 25 -18.64 -2.82 -1.86
C ASN A 25 -18.51 -3.38 -0.45
N PHE A 26 -18.22 -2.55 0.55
CA PHE A 26 -18.04 -2.98 1.93
C PHE A 26 -18.90 -2.16 2.88
N LYS A 27 -19.43 -2.80 3.92
CA LYS A 27 -20.18 -2.11 4.98
C LYS A 27 -19.25 -1.23 5.81
N LYS A 28 -19.73 -0.09 6.30
CA LYS A 28 -18.94 0.82 7.15
C LYS A 28 -18.30 0.12 8.36
N ASN A 29 -19.05 -0.78 9.00
CA ASN A 29 -18.52 -1.55 10.14
C ASN A 29 -17.41 -2.54 9.77
N GLU A 30 -17.30 -2.96 8.53
CA GLU A 30 -16.21 -3.81 8.04
C GLU A 30 -14.96 -2.98 7.72
N LEU A 31 -15.16 -1.76 7.17
CA LEU A 31 -14.06 -0.87 6.79
C LEU A 31 -13.42 -0.18 7.98
N PHE A 32 -14.21 0.26 8.97
CA PHE A 32 -13.73 1.20 10.01
C PHE A 32 -13.49 0.54 11.37
N LYS A 33 -13.92 -0.71 11.60
CA LYS A 33 -13.78 -1.37 12.92
C LYS A 33 -12.50 -2.18 13.08
N SER A 34 -11.84 -2.53 12.00
CA SER A 34 -10.60 -3.33 12.04
C SER A 34 -9.61 -2.87 10.97
N PRO A 35 -8.31 -3.10 11.19
CA PRO A 35 -7.31 -2.80 10.18
C PRO A 35 -7.55 -3.57 8.88
N ILE A 36 -7.21 -2.95 7.75
CA ILE A 36 -7.18 -3.59 6.44
C ILE A 36 -5.77 -4.15 6.21
N ALA A 37 -5.66 -5.44 5.92
CA ALA A 37 -4.39 -6.04 5.50
C ALA A 37 -4.18 -5.79 4.00
N ILE A 38 -2.95 -5.43 3.61
CA ILE A 38 -2.54 -5.22 2.22
C ILE A 38 -1.37 -6.16 1.96
N HIS A 39 -1.59 -7.19 1.14
CA HIS A 39 -0.56 -8.14 0.74
C HIS A 39 -0.20 -7.90 -0.72
N SER A 40 0.85 -7.15 -0.92
CA SER A 40 1.33 -6.74 -2.24
C SER A 40 2.77 -6.26 -2.15
N SER A 41 3.54 -6.44 -3.22
CA SER A 41 4.82 -5.77 -3.39
C SER A 41 4.64 -4.24 -3.45
N ALA A 42 5.76 -3.51 -3.43
CA ALA A 42 5.75 -2.06 -3.65
C ALA A 42 5.35 -1.77 -5.11
N ASN A 43 4.07 -1.52 -5.33
CA ASN A 43 3.49 -1.22 -6.64
C ASN A 43 2.31 -0.24 -6.51
N LEU A 44 1.66 0.03 -7.62
CA LEU A 44 0.55 0.99 -7.64
C LEU A 44 -0.64 0.53 -6.79
N CYS A 45 -0.90 -0.78 -6.71
CA CYS A 45 -1.96 -1.32 -5.85
C CYS A 45 -1.71 -1.03 -4.37
N SER A 46 -0.52 -1.33 -3.86
CA SER A 46 -0.16 -1.03 -2.47
C SER A 46 -0.21 0.46 -2.20
N THR A 47 0.35 1.28 -3.11
CA THR A 47 0.34 2.75 -3.03
C THR A 47 -1.07 3.31 -2.91
N ILE A 48 -1.98 2.95 -3.84
CA ILE A 48 -3.36 3.41 -3.83
C ILE A 48 -4.10 2.95 -2.57
N SER A 49 -3.90 1.69 -2.18
CA SER A 49 -4.55 1.11 -1.01
C SER A 49 -4.12 1.78 0.29
N MET A 50 -2.82 2.05 0.45
CA MET A 50 -2.28 2.75 1.62
C MET A 50 -2.81 4.19 1.70
N LEU A 51 -2.78 4.93 0.59
CA LEU A 51 -3.26 6.32 0.53
C LEU A 51 -4.78 6.41 0.72
N ALA A 52 -5.55 5.47 0.19
CA ALA A 52 -6.99 5.40 0.40
C ALA A 52 -7.33 5.14 1.88
N CYS A 53 -6.63 4.20 2.52
CA CYS A 53 -6.77 3.96 3.95
C CYS A 53 -6.42 5.21 4.76
N ALA A 54 -5.30 5.87 4.44
CA ALA A 54 -4.91 7.12 5.10
C ALA A 54 -5.97 8.22 4.95
N LYS A 55 -6.49 8.43 3.72
CA LYS A 55 -7.52 9.44 3.43
C LYS A 55 -8.85 9.17 4.14
N LEU A 56 -9.20 7.89 4.34
CA LEU A 56 -10.40 7.47 5.08
C LEU A 56 -10.20 7.36 6.60
N GLY A 57 -8.96 7.50 7.09
CA GLY A 57 -8.60 7.23 8.48
C GLY A 57 -8.80 5.77 8.91
N ILE A 58 -8.57 4.85 7.99
CA ILE A 58 -8.59 3.41 8.24
C ILE A 58 -7.16 2.95 8.54
N THR A 59 -6.98 2.27 9.66
CA THR A 59 -5.70 1.64 9.97
C THR A 59 -5.41 0.54 8.95
N HIS A 60 -4.22 0.52 8.35
CA HIS A 60 -3.82 -0.54 7.44
C HIS A 60 -2.57 -1.27 7.94
N CYS A 61 -2.33 -2.45 7.38
CA CYS A 61 -1.15 -3.26 7.67
C CYS A 61 -0.64 -3.87 6.36
N VAL A 62 0.55 -3.44 5.93
CA VAL A 62 1.18 -4.03 4.74
C VAL A 62 1.93 -5.29 5.13
N LEU A 63 1.65 -6.36 4.42
CA LEU A 63 2.25 -7.67 4.56
C LEU A 63 3.18 -7.92 3.36
N PHE A 64 4.39 -8.40 3.63
CA PHE A 64 5.37 -8.69 2.58
C PHE A 64 4.83 -9.68 1.56
N ASN A 65 5.19 -9.46 0.30
CA ASN A 65 4.76 -10.34 -0.78
C ASN A 65 5.26 -11.79 -0.64
N ASP A 66 6.44 -11.98 -0.05
CA ASP A 66 7.10 -13.28 0.08
C ASP A 66 6.71 -14.05 1.36
N LEU A 67 5.70 -13.58 2.10
CA LEU A 67 5.24 -14.28 3.30
C LEU A 67 4.59 -15.61 2.96
N SER A 68 4.88 -16.63 3.78
CA SER A 68 4.16 -17.90 3.72
C SER A 68 2.67 -17.71 4.06
N LYS A 69 1.84 -18.65 3.65
CA LYS A 69 0.40 -18.67 3.98
C LYS A 69 0.18 -18.55 5.49
N GLU A 70 0.91 -19.33 6.27
CA GLU A 70 0.84 -19.37 7.72
C GLU A 70 1.21 -18.03 8.35
N ALA A 71 2.25 -17.39 7.82
CA ALA A 71 2.70 -16.08 8.26
C ALA A 71 1.67 -14.97 7.99
N ILE A 72 0.97 -15.04 6.85
CA ILE A 72 -0.15 -14.13 6.53
C ILE A 72 -1.32 -14.39 7.48
N GLU A 73 -1.70 -15.66 7.70
CA GLU A 73 -2.79 -16.04 8.59
C GLU A 73 -2.58 -15.53 10.03
N ILE A 74 -1.37 -15.74 10.56
CA ILE A 74 -1.01 -15.28 11.92
C ILE A 74 -1.19 -13.77 12.04
N ARG A 75 -0.62 -13.00 11.09
CA ARG A 75 -0.69 -11.54 11.11
C ARG A 75 -2.11 -11.02 10.94
N CYS A 76 -2.87 -11.60 10.01
CA CYS A 76 -4.28 -11.26 9.84
C CYS A 76 -5.11 -11.52 11.10
N LYS A 77 -4.84 -12.61 11.83
CA LYS A 77 -5.48 -12.90 13.12
C LYS A 77 -5.10 -11.87 14.18
N LEU A 78 -3.81 -11.57 14.31
CA LEU A 78 -3.30 -10.64 15.33
C LEU A 78 -3.93 -9.25 15.20
N ILE A 79 -4.08 -8.73 13.96
CA ILE A 79 -4.73 -7.45 13.72
C ILE A 79 -6.26 -7.56 13.60
N LYS A 80 -6.83 -8.75 13.74
CA LYS A 80 -8.27 -9.02 13.60
C LYS A 80 -8.86 -8.48 12.30
N CYS A 81 -8.09 -8.51 11.19
CA CYS A 81 -8.54 -7.94 9.93
C CYS A 81 -9.81 -8.62 9.41
N LYS A 82 -10.64 -7.86 8.70
CA LYS A 82 -11.84 -8.35 8.00
C LYS A 82 -11.69 -8.30 6.50
N ILE A 83 -10.74 -7.52 6.01
CA ILE A 83 -10.49 -7.29 4.60
C ILE A 83 -9.00 -7.47 4.32
N LEU A 84 -8.68 -8.28 3.32
CA LEU A 84 -7.34 -8.45 2.76
C LEU A 84 -7.36 -7.95 1.31
N ILE A 85 -6.52 -6.98 1.00
CA ILE A 85 -6.28 -6.47 -0.35
C ILE A 85 -5.03 -7.16 -0.90
N THR A 86 -5.06 -7.58 -2.16
CA THR A 86 -3.91 -8.23 -2.80
C THR A 86 -3.83 -7.92 -4.30
N ALA A 87 -2.64 -7.96 -4.87
CA ALA A 87 -2.36 -7.71 -6.29
C ALA A 87 -1.55 -8.84 -6.96
N SER A 88 -1.52 -10.03 -6.40
CA SER A 88 -0.80 -11.14 -7.02
C SER A 88 -1.68 -11.92 -7.99
N ASP A 89 -1.16 -12.18 -9.19
CA ASP A 89 -1.80 -13.02 -10.22
C ASP A 89 -1.27 -14.47 -10.25
N ASP A 90 -0.34 -14.81 -9.37
CA ASP A 90 0.19 -16.16 -9.23
C ASP A 90 -0.93 -17.16 -8.86
N LYS A 91 -0.98 -18.31 -9.59
CA LYS A 91 -1.97 -19.37 -9.36
C LYS A 91 -1.81 -20.01 -7.98
N ASP A 92 -0.58 -20.24 -7.53
CA ASP A 92 -0.28 -20.81 -6.21
C ASP A 92 -0.73 -19.85 -5.11
N PHE A 93 -0.47 -18.57 -5.29
CA PHE A 93 -0.94 -17.53 -4.40
C PHE A 93 -2.47 -17.48 -4.35
N THR A 94 -3.14 -17.64 -5.50
CA THR A 94 -4.62 -17.68 -5.56
C THR A 94 -5.18 -18.81 -4.71
N SER A 95 -4.55 -19.99 -4.74
CA SER A 95 -4.93 -21.14 -3.89
C SER A 95 -4.72 -20.83 -2.40
N LYS A 96 -3.56 -20.29 -2.03
CA LYS A 96 -3.25 -19.87 -0.65
C LYS A 96 -4.29 -18.87 -0.11
N ILE A 97 -4.61 -17.84 -0.89
CA ILE A 97 -5.60 -16.82 -0.49
C ILE A 97 -7.01 -17.39 -0.33
N LYS A 98 -7.44 -18.32 -1.19
CA LYS A 98 -8.73 -18.99 -1.00
C LYS A 98 -8.82 -19.74 0.34
N GLN A 99 -7.74 -20.41 0.75
CA GLN A 99 -7.66 -21.11 2.03
C GLN A 99 -7.70 -20.12 3.21
N ILE A 100 -6.92 -19.03 3.15
CA ILE A 100 -6.91 -17.96 4.16
C ILE A 100 -8.32 -17.35 4.30
N LYS A 101 -8.95 -17.00 3.19
CA LYS A 101 -10.32 -16.45 3.16
C LYS A 101 -11.31 -17.37 3.89
N LYS A 102 -11.28 -18.68 3.58
CA LYS A 102 -12.17 -19.67 4.21
C LYS A 102 -11.89 -19.81 5.70
N LYS A 103 -10.62 -19.99 6.09
CA LYS A 103 -10.20 -20.23 7.46
C LYS A 103 -10.45 -19.03 8.39
N LEU A 104 -10.18 -17.82 7.93
CA LEU A 104 -10.31 -16.59 8.73
C LEU A 104 -11.66 -15.90 8.55
N ARG A 105 -12.49 -16.36 7.61
CA ARG A 105 -13.79 -15.74 7.25
C ARG A 105 -13.65 -14.25 6.94
N ILE A 106 -12.58 -13.88 6.21
CA ILE A 106 -12.31 -12.52 5.77
C ILE A 106 -12.75 -12.31 4.33
N LYS A 107 -12.99 -11.05 3.96
CA LYS A 107 -13.21 -10.66 2.57
C LYS A 107 -11.86 -10.42 1.90
N VAL A 108 -11.71 -10.86 0.66
CA VAL A 108 -10.50 -10.63 -0.14
C VAL A 108 -10.87 -9.77 -1.33
N LEU A 109 -10.17 -8.64 -1.47
CA LEU A 109 -10.22 -7.77 -2.62
C LEU A 109 -8.96 -7.98 -3.44
N ARG A 110 -9.10 -8.34 -4.70
CA ARG A 110 -7.97 -8.60 -5.60
C ARG A 110 -7.89 -7.53 -6.67
N PHE A 111 -6.73 -6.91 -6.83
CA PHE A 111 -6.36 -6.20 -8.04
C PHE A 111 -5.85 -7.23 -9.05
N SER A 112 -6.46 -7.29 -10.23
CA SER A 112 -6.13 -8.27 -11.26
C SER A 112 -6.39 -7.72 -12.65
N ASP A 113 -5.54 -8.04 -13.59
CA ASP A 113 -5.70 -7.71 -15.00
C ASP A 113 -6.74 -8.63 -15.68
N SER A 114 -7.18 -9.69 -15.02
CA SER A 114 -8.17 -10.63 -15.57
C SER A 114 -9.61 -10.17 -15.33
N LYS A 115 -10.43 -10.26 -16.39
CA LYS A 115 -11.87 -9.88 -16.39
C LYS A 115 -12.79 -10.81 -15.57
N ASN A 116 -12.26 -11.89 -14.96
CA ASN A 116 -13.07 -13.04 -14.53
C ASN A 116 -13.25 -13.24 -13.02
N SER A 117 -13.19 -12.21 -12.18
CA SER A 117 -13.46 -12.43 -10.76
C SER A 117 -14.48 -11.46 -10.19
N ASN A 118 -15.48 -11.98 -9.50
CA ASN A 118 -16.58 -11.21 -8.89
C ASN A 118 -16.19 -10.26 -7.74
N VAL A 119 -14.92 -10.17 -7.39
CA VAL A 119 -14.36 -9.29 -6.32
C VAL A 119 -12.97 -8.81 -6.75
N SER A 120 -12.78 -8.50 -8.02
CA SER A 120 -11.53 -7.93 -8.52
C SER A 120 -11.73 -6.52 -9.02
N VAL A 121 -10.81 -5.64 -8.66
CA VAL A 121 -10.62 -4.38 -9.35
C VAL A 121 -9.85 -4.72 -10.62
N ASN A 122 -10.51 -4.62 -11.77
CA ASN A 122 -9.83 -4.75 -13.06
C ASN A 122 -8.90 -3.55 -13.20
N THR A 123 -7.59 -3.78 -13.17
CA THR A 123 -6.56 -2.75 -13.23
C THR A 123 -6.67 -1.93 -14.50
N ASP A 124 -6.90 -2.54 -15.66
CA ASP A 124 -7.04 -1.84 -16.92
C ASP A 124 -8.22 -0.87 -16.94
N ASN A 125 -9.38 -1.31 -16.47
CA ASN A 125 -10.56 -0.45 -16.38
C ASN A 125 -10.43 0.58 -15.26
N PHE A 126 -9.70 0.26 -14.20
CA PHE A 126 -9.46 1.16 -13.07
C PHE A 126 -8.57 2.33 -13.49
N TYR A 127 -7.49 2.05 -14.25
CA TYR A 127 -6.55 3.08 -14.69
C TYR A 127 -7.03 3.87 -15.90
N LYS A 128 -7.89 3.27 -16.75
CA LYS A 128 -8.42 3.92 -17.97
C LYS A 128 -9.65 4.79 -17.74
N LYS A 129 -10.29 4.76 -16.58
CA LYS A 129 -11.42 5.62 -16.29
C LYS A 129 -10.99 7.08 -16.16
N LYS A 130 -11.14 7.83 -17.26
CA LYS A 130 -10.88 9.28 -17.33
C LYS A 130 -11.98 10.16 -16.71
N ASN A 131 -13.07 9.57 -16.22
CA ASN A 131 -14.20 10.35 -15.71
C ASN A 131 -13.86 10.94 -14.34
N ILE A 132 -14.15 12.22 -14.19
CA ILE A 132 -14.02 12.97 -12.93
C ILE A 132 -14.83 12.24 -11.87
N ILE A 133 -14.13 11.62 -10.94
CA ILE A 133 -14.72 10.89 -9.83
C ILE A 133 -15.02 11.91 -8.73
N LYS A 134 -16.08 11.64 -7.99
CA LYS A 134 -16.47 12.41 -6.81
C LYS A 134 -15.24 12.71 -5.95
N LYS A 135 -14.85 13.98 -5.86
CA LYS A 135 -13.79 14.37 -4.93
C LYS A 135 -14.29 14.12 -3.51
N PHE A 136 -13.62 13.21 -2.80
CA PHE A 136 -13.91 13.03 -1.38
C PHE A 136 -13.33 14.22 -0.62
N LYS A 137 -14.15 14.80 0.27
CA LYS A 137 -13.69 15.86 1.16
C LYS A 137 -12.59 15.33 2.06
N TYR A 138 -11.60 16.16 2.36
CA TYR A 138 -10.61 15.84 3.37
C TYR A 138 -11.30 15.66 4.72
N ILE A 139 -10.91 14.61 5.43
CA ILE A 139 -11.38 14.32 6.78
C ILE A 139 -10.22 14.62 7.72
N PHE A 140 -10.47 15.43 8.74
CA PHE A 140 -9.49 15.71 9.79
C PHE A 140 -9.61 14.64 10.87
N PHE A 141 -8.46 14.14 11.29
CA PHE A 141 -8.34 13.13 12.35
C PHE A 141 -7.47 13.66 13.47
N GLU A 142 -7.68 13.14 14.68
CA GLU A 142 -6.76 13.34 15.79
C GLU A 142 -5.36 12.84 15.42
N SER A 143 -4.33 13.60 15.81
CA SER A 143 -2.93 13.28 15.48
C SER A 143 -2.45 11.93 16.04
N ASN A 144 -3.04 11.48 17.12
CA ASN A 144 -2.77 10.19 17.76
C ASN A 144 -3.55 9.03 17.16
N LYS A 145 -4.43 9.26 16.16
CA LYS A 145 -5.15 8.20 15.49
C LYS A 145 -4.19 7.20 14.84
N ASN A 146 -4.48 5.90 14.98
CA ASN A 146 -3.70 4.85 14.35
C ASN A 146 -3.74 4.97 12.82
N SER A 147 -2.57 5.02 12.20
CA SER A 147 -2.41 5.10 10.75
C SER A 147 -2.15 3.72 10.15
N PHE A 148 -1.12 3.04 10.62
CA PHE A 148 -0.78 1.72 10.13
C PHE A 148 -0.08 0.86 11.17
N ILE A 149 0.01 -0.42 10.86
CA ILE A 149 0.69 -1.43 11.67
C ILE A 149 1.75 -2.09 10.81
N LEU A 150 2.98 -2.19 11.33
CA LEU A 150 4.04 -3.00 10.73
C LEU A 150 4.47 -4.08 11.71
N PHE A 151 4.71 -5.27 11.18
CA PHE A 151 5.20 -6.38 11.97
C PHE A 151 6.73 -6.42 11.99
N THR A 152 7.27 -6.64 13.17
CA THR A 152 8.69 -6.96 13.38
C THR A 152 8.85 -8.42 13.77
N SER A 153 10.04 -8.99 13.52
CA SER A 153 10.43 -10.28 14.11
C SER A 153 10.57 -10.09 15.62
N GLY A 154 9.61 -10.56 16.39
CA GLY A 154 9.70 -10.49 17.85
C GLY A 154 10.89 -11.30 18.37
N SER A 155 11.54 -10.83 19.42
CA SER A 155 12.63 -11.55 20.12
C SER A 155 12.20 -12.93 20.64
N THR A 156 10.89 -13.17 20.77
CA THR A 156 10.28 -14.42 21.23
C THR A 156 9.82 -15.34 20.09
N GLY A 157 10.17 -15.02 18.82
CA GLY A 157 9.72 -15.77 17.63
C GLY A 157 8.33 -15.42 17.12
N GLU A 158 7.46 -14.85 17.96
CA GLU A 158 6.14 -14.39 17.53
C GLU A 158 6.21 -12.98 16.92
N PRO A 159 5.49 -12.73 15.79
CA PRO A 159 5.49 -11.41 15.16
C PRO A 159 4.80 -10.37 16.04
N LYS A 160 5.46 -9.23 16.25
CA LYS A 160 4.92 -8.09 17.00
C LYS A 160 4.45 -6.99 16.07
N GLY A 161 3.19 -6.57 16.17
CA GLY A 161 2.63 -5.46 15.39
C GLY A 161 2.89 -4.13 16.09
N ILE A 162 3.70 -3.29 15.47
CA ILE A 162 3.98 -1.92 15.94
C ILE A 162 2.98 -0.97 15.28
N VAL A 163 2.25 -0.25 16.10
CA VAL A 163 1.24 0.72 15.67
C VAL A 163 1.87 2.09 15.52
N HIS A 164 1.67 2.73 14.38
CA HIS A 164 2.12 4.09 14.09
C HIS A 164 0.93 5.05 14.06
N SER A 165 1.08 6.20 14.74
CA SER A 165 0.05 7.26 14.75
C SER A 165 0.14 8.14 13.50
N THR A 166 -0.96 8.79 13.15
CA THR A 166 -1.02 9.62 11.94
C THR A 166 -0.11 10.84 12.02
N GLY A 167 -0.29 11.69 13.02
CA GLY A 167 0.42 12.97 13.10
C GLY A 167 1.90 12.80 13.40
N GLY A 168 2.24 12.06 14.47
CA GLY A 168 3.64 11.87 14.87
C GLY A 168 4.47 11.21 13.77
N TYR A 169 3.92 10.20 13.09
CA TYR A 169 4.62 9.55 12.00
C TYR A 169 4.80 10.47 10.78
N LEU A 170 3.78 11.21 10.35
CA LEU A 170 3.90 12.10 9.19
C LEU A 170 4.87 13.25 9.45
N VAL A 171 4.87 13.85 10.65
CA VAL A 171 5.82 14.88 11.02
C VAL A 171 7.24 14.33 10.95
N TYR A 172 7.48 13.15 11.54
CA TYR A 172 8.80 12.51 11.50
C TYR A 172 9.23 12.20 10.06
N SER A 173 8.34 11.61 9.24
CA SER A 173 8.65 11.26 7.84
C SER A 173 9.00 12.49 7.02
N LYS A 174 8.20 13.56 7.12
CA LYS A 174 8.45 14.81 6.42
C LYS A 174 9.76 15.45 6.86
N TYR A 175 9.98 15.55 8.18
CA TYR A 175 11.18 16.14 8.76
C TYR A 175 12.44 15.40 8.34
N THR A 176 12.47 14.08 8.44
CA THR A 176 13.66 13.30 8.07
C THR A 176 13.93 13.36 6.56
N CYS A 177 12.89 13.35 5.72
CA CYS A 177 13.06 13.54 4.28
C CYS A 177 13.63 14.90 3.94
N SER A 178 13.12 15.99 4.55
CA SER A 178 13.63 17.35 4.33
C SER A 178 15.05 17.52 4.90
N GLU A 179 15.24 17.26 6.20
CA GLU A 179 16.46 17.66 6.92
C GLU A 179 17.62 16.67 6.75
N LYS A 180 17.35 15.39 6.52
CA LYS A 180 18.41 14.36 6.42
C LYS A 180 18.74 13.99 4.98
N PHE A 181 17.75 14.04 4.10
CA PHE A 181 17.93 13.68 2.70
C PHE A 181 17.79 14.86 1.74
N ASN A 182 17.56 16.08 2.26
CA ASN A 182 17.37 17.29 1.46
C ASN A 182 16.34 17.15 0.34
N ILE A 183 15.24 16.43 0.63
CA ILE A 183 14.17 16.20 -0.35
C ILE A 183 13.27 17.42 -0.44
N SER A 184 13.01 17.86 -1.65
CA SER A 184 12.10 18.95 -2.00
C SER A 184 11.17 18.52 -3.15
N ASP A 185 10.30 19.41 -3.61
CA ASP A 185 9.42 19.23 -4.77
C ASP A 185 10.15 19.00 -6.09
N LYS A 186 11.44 19.39 -6.14
CA LYS A 186 12.33 19.16 -7.30
C LYS A 186 13.08 17.84 -7.26
N THR A 187 12.98 17.10 -6.15
CA THR A 187 13.73 15.87 -5.95
C THR A 187 13.06 14.69 -6.62
N ILE A 188 13.86 13.84 -7.27
CA ILE A 188 13.46 12.51 -7.68
C ILE A 188 14.18 11.52 -6.76
N ILE A 189 13.42 10.74 -5.99
CA ILE A 189 13.97 9.78 -5.04
C ILE A 189 13.67 8.36 -5.46
N LEU A 190 14.67 7.49 -5.37
CA LEU A 190 14.55 6.04 -5.52
C LEU A 190 14.82 5.38 -4.18
N THR A 191 13.83 4.68 -3.64
CA THR A 191 13.98 3.90 -2.41
C THR A 191 13.85 2.42 -2.70
N ALA A 192 14.95 1.69 -2.55
CA ALA A 192 15.00 0.25 -2.75
C ALA A 192 14.48 -0.51 -1.52
N SER A 193 13.19 -0.37 -1.24
CA SER A 193 12.54 -1.01 -0.09
C SER A 193 11.16 -1.54 -0.46
N ASP A 194 10.80 -2.69 0.11
CA ASP A 194 9.44 -3.22 -0.01
C ASP A 194 8.44 -2.39 0.83
N ALA A 195 7.19 -2.35 0.38
CA ALA A 195 6.12 -1.63 1.06
C ALA A 195 5.81 -2.17 2.47
N GLY A 196 6.16 -3.40 2.78
CA GLY A 196 6.02 -3.99 4.11
C GLY A 196 7.05 -3.52 5.14
N TRP A 197 8.10 -2.77 4.74
CA TRP A 197 9.10 -2.19 5.63
C TRP A 197 8.80 -0.72 5.94
N ILE A 198 9.29 -0.27 7.11
CA ILE A 198 9.15 1.14 7.51
C ILE A 198 9.78 2.10 6.48
N ASN A 199 10.91 1.73 5.89
CA ASN A 199 11.57 2.52 4.85
C ASN A 199 10.71 2.66 3.60
N GLY A 200 9.97 1.61 3.20
CA GLY A 200 9.00 1.66 2.11
C GLY A 200 7.85 2.64 2.40
N HIS A 201 7.36 2.66 3.63
CA HIS A 201 6.35 3.65 4.05
C HIS A 201 6.93 5.07 4.09
N THR A 202 8.07 5.24 4.75
CA THR A 202 8.64 6.55 5.07
C THR A 202 9.25 7.21 3.84
N TYR A 203 10.18 6.54 3.17
CA TYR A 203 11.06 7.15 2.17
C TYR A 203 10.68 6.81 0.72
N ALA A 204 9.84 5.79 0.51
CA ALA A 204 9.29 5.53 -0.81
C ALA A 204 7.90 6.15 -1.01
N LEU A 205 7.14 6.46 0.06
CA LEU A 205 5.77 6.92 -0.09
C LEU A 205 5.48 8.21 0.69
N TYR A 206 5.24 8.14 2.01
CA TYR A 206 4.64 9.25 2.75
C TYR A 206 5.53 10.50 2.84
N GLY A 207 6.81 10.33 3.10
CA GLY A 207 7.75 11.43 3.22
C GLY A 207 7.90 12.22 1.91
N PRO A 208 8.35 11.60 0.81
CA PRO A 208 8.49 12.27 -0.47
C PRO A 208 7.21 12.90 -0.97
N LEU A 209 6.08 12.18 -0.91
CA LEU A 209 4.79 12.72 -1.36
C LEU A 209 4.34 13.93 -0.52
N SER A 210 4.65 13.95 0.79
CA SER A 210 4.32 15.10 1.65
C SER A 210 5.13 16.36 1.33
N LEU A 211 6.22 16.22 0.58
CA LEU A 211 7.13 17.30 0.16
C LEU A 211 6.94 17.68 -1.33
N GLY A 212 6.02 17.03 -2.04
CA GLY A 212 5.82 17.29 -3.48
C GLY A 212 6.85 16.62 -4.40
N ALA A 213 7.72 15.76 -3.87
CA ALA A 213 8.80 15.11 -4.62
C ALA A 213 8.27 14.04 -5.58
N THR A 214 9.05 13.71 -6.59
CA THR A 214 8.82 12.52 -7.42
C THR A 214 9.43 11.30 -6.73
N THR A 215 8.64 10.26 -6.52
CA THR A 215 9.13 8.99 -5.96
C THR A 215 9.09 7.88 -7.00
N ILE A 216 10.16 7.09 -7.07
CA ILE A 216 10.26 5.91 -7.92
C ILE A 216 9.99 4.68 -7.05
N ILE A 217 8.95 3.95 -7.39
CA ILE A 217 8.55 2.74 -6.69
C ILE A 217 8.94 1.53 -7.54
N LEU A 218 9.72 0.64 -6.97
CA LEU A 218 10.16 -0.60 -7.60
C LEU A 218 9.41 -1.79 -7.04
N GLU A 219 8.70 -2.48 -7.91
CA GLU A 219 7.95 -3.69 -7.52
C GLU A 219 8.87 -4.80 -6.98
N LYS A 220 10.09 -4.88 -7.49
CA LYS A 220 11.11 -5.85 -7.07
C LYS A 220 12.44 -5.14 -6.78
N PRO A 221 12.64 -4.61 -5.56
CA PRO A 221 13.87 -3.88 -5.22
C PRO A 221 15.16 -4.65 -5.47
N MET A 222 15.13 -5.99 -5.35
CA MET A 222 16.27 -6.86 -5.65
C MET A 222 16.77 -6.76 -7.10
N MET A 223 15.97 -6.24 -8.03
CA MET A 223 16.44 -5.99 -9.41
C MET A 223 17.58 -4.98 -9.46
N LEU A 224 17.72 -4.09 -8.47
CA LEU A 224 18.84 -3.13 -8.38
C LEU A 224 20.20 -3.77 -8.14
N LEU A 225 20.24 -5.03 -7.75
CA LEU A 225 21.50 -5.80 -7.66
C LEU A 225 22.12 -6.03 -9.05
N ASN A 226 21.33 -5.90 -10.12
CA ASN A 226 21.84 -5.89 -11.49
C ASN A 226 22.26 -4.46 -11.88
N PRO A 227 23.58 -4.20 -12.09
CA PRO A 227 24.09 -2.88 -12.41
C PRO A 227 23.50 -2.27 -13.69
N ASN A 228 23.14 -3.11 -14.67
CA ASN A 228 22.56 -2.64 -15.93
C ASN A 228 21.16 -2.10 -15.72
N ILE A 229 20.34 -2.73 -14.85
CA ILE A 229 19.01 -2.25 -14.51
C ILE A 229 19.09 -0.94 -13.73
N LEU A 230 20.01 -0.87 -12.76
CA LEU A 230 20.23 0.36 -12.01
C LEU A 230 20.66 1.50 -12.94
N LYS A 231 21.61 1.24 -13.83
CA LYS A 231 22.06 2.18 -14.84
C LYS A 231 20.91 2.65 -15.73
N GLU A 232 20.10 1.72 -16.24
CA GLU A 232 18.92 2.06 -17.05
C GLU A 232 17.94 2.97 -16.32
N ILE A 233 17.67 2.71 -15.04
CA ILE A 233 16.79 3.55 -14.21
C ILE A 233 17.39 4.95 -14.06
N LEU A 234 18.66 5.08 -13.71
CA LEU A 234 19.32 6.35 -13.44
C LEU A 234 19.50 7.23 -14.70
N PHE A 235 19.73 6.64 -15.87
CA PHE A 235 19.96 7.40 -17.11
C PHE A 235 18.68 7.71 -17.90
N ASN A 236 17.53 7.13 -17.51
CA ASN A 236 16.25 7.38 -18.17
C ASN A 236 15.26 8.11 -17.26
N LEU A 237 15.74 8.77 -16.23
CA LEU A 237 15.02 9.70 -15.37
C LEU A 237 15.15 11.11 -15.92
#